data_c7ff2fbd9d3d17803488c514fce16301
#
_entry.id   c7ff2fbd9d3d17803488c514fce16301
#
_cell.length_a   1.000
_cell.length_b   1.000
_cell.length_c   1.000
_cell.angle_alpha   90.00
_cell.angle_beta   90.00
_cell.angle_gamma   90.00
#
_symmetry.space_group_name_H-M   'P 1'
#
loop_
_entity.id
_entity.type
_entity.pdbx_description
1 polymer ?
#
loop_
_entity_poly.entity_id
_entity_poly.type
_entity_poly.pdbx_seq_one_letter_code
_entity_poly.pdbx_strand_id
1 'polypeptide(L)'
;MTENDLKESIESSAEVIVKNGDSVSVDYIGELEDGTVFDTSVKEAAVEAGTFNEQRNYEPLSFTVGAGQMIKGFDTGVVGMKVGEEKTLSIPPEEAYGEYSEELAKEIPLSVVDFKPEIGIQLMTDNGARGTVTSVGAENFVVDFNHELAGKTLIFRVTLVAVNEA
;
A
#
# COMPACT_ATOMS: atom_id res chain seq x y z
N MET A 1 11.92 35.05 28.23
CA MET A 1 12.04 33.70 27.94
C MET A 1 13.41 33.17 28.22
N THR A 2 13.43 32.11 28.84
CA THR A 2 14.71 31.50 29.16
C THR A 2 15.06 30.56 28.02
N GLU A 3 16.30 30.12 28.02
CA GLU A 3 16.71 29.11 27.11
C GLU A 3 15.82 27.90 27.19
N ASN A 4 15.35 27.64 28.39
CA ASN A 4 14.50 26.51 28.63
C ASN A 4 13.18 26.63 27.90
N ASP A 5 12.58 27.80 27.89
CA ASP A 5 11.33 28.01 27.18
C ASP A 5 11.51 27.92 25.68
N LEU A 6 12.61 28.44 25.19
CA LEU A 6 12.93 28.36 23.78
C LEU A 6 13.15 26.92 23.38
N LYS A 7 13.89 26.24 24.19
CA LYS A 7 14.18 24.84 23.96
C LYS A 7 12.92 24.00 23.98
N GLU A 8 12.04 24.26 24.94
CA GLU A 8 10.77 23.57 25.02
C GLU A 8 9.93 23.82 23.78
N SER A 9 9.95 25.02 23.28
CA SER A 9 9.20 25.36 22.09
C SER A 9 9.70 24.55 20.88
N ILE A 10 11.00 24.47 20.72
CA ILE A 10 11.59 23.69 19.66
C ILE A 10 11.36 22.21 19.87
N GLU A 11 11.54 21.75 21.08
CA GLU A 11 11.32 20.34 21.40
C GLU A 11 9.88 19.93 21.25
N SER A 12 8.97 20.81 21.60
CA SER A 12 7.54 20.52 21.41
C SER A 12 7.23 20.27 19.95
N SER A 13 7.82 21.06 19.08
CA SER A 13 7.66 20.87 17.65
C SER A 13 8.25 19.55 17.20
N ALA A 14 9.44 19.23 17.72
CA ALA A 14 10.09 17.97 17.39
C ALA A 14 9.44 16.78 18.06
N GLU A 15 8.73 17.02 19.16
CA GLU A 15 8.10 15.95 19.93
C GLU A 15 6.64 15.73 19.60
N VAL A 16 6.12 16.36 18.57
CA VAL A 16 4.77 16.05 18.12
C VAL A 16 4.78 14.59 17.65
N ILE A 17 4.02 13.77 18.35
CA ILE A 17 3.96 12.34 18.14
C ILE A 17 2.60 12.00 17.57
N VAL A 18 2.58 11.19 16.52
CA VAL A 18 1.33 10.80 15.89
C VAL A 18 0.48 9.96 16.83
N LYS A 19 -0.80 10.32 16.93
CA LYS A 19 -1.80 9.54 17.68
C LYS A 19 -3.03 9.31 16.83
N ASN A 20 -3.88 8.41 17.27
CA ASN A 20 -5.16 8.20 16.62
C ASN A 20 -5.93 9.51 16.50
N GLY A 21 -6.49 9.75 15.34
CA GLY A 21 -7.25 10.95 15.06
C GLY A 21 -6.44 12.07 14.45
N ASP A 22 -5.12 11.96 14.43
CA ASP A 22 -4.28 12.98 13.82
C ASP A 22 -4.34 12.87 12.30
N SER A 23 -4.28 14.02 11.65
CA SER A 23 -4.14 14.09 10.20
C SER A 23 -2.64 14.18 9.90
N VAL A 24 -2.15 13.28 9.08
CA VAL A 24 -0.71 13.19 8.81
C VAL A 24 -0.43 13.20 7.32
N SER A 25 0.78 13.61 6.97
CA SER A 25 1.30 13.48 5.62
C SER A 25 2.60 12.71 5.69
N VAL A 26 2.72 11.68 4.86
CA VAL A 26 3.90 10.82 4.87
C VAL A 26 4.39 10.56 3.46
N ASP A 27 5.69 10.43 3.31
CA ASP A 27 6.27 9.83 2.12
C ASP A 27 6.49 8.36 2.40
N TYR A 28 6.29 7.53 1.39
CA TYR A 28 6.44 6.10 1.58
C TYR A 28 7.01 5.42 0.34
N ILE A 29 7.65 4.30 0.59
CA ILE A 29 8.10 3.38 -0.46
C ILE A 29 7.61 2.01 -0.03
N GLY A 30 6.71 1.42 -0.82
CA GLY A 30 6.17 0.09 -0.55
C GLY A 30 6.91 -0.96 -1.35
N GLU A 31 7.46 -1.95 -0.66
CA GLU A 31 8.23 -3.02 -1.27
C GLU A 31 7.69 -4.38 -0.85
N LEU A 32 7.95 -5.38 -1.68
CA LEU A 32 7.72 -6.76 -1.31
C LEU A 32 8.98 -7.27 -0.61
N GLU A 33 8.90 -8.46 -0.02
CA GLU A 33 10.05 -9.03 0.70
C GLU A 33 11.27 -9.25 -0.18
N ASP A 34 11.07 -9.37 -1.50
CA ASP A 34 12.18 -9.53 -2.45
C ASP A 34 12.78 -8.20 -2.89
N GLY A 35 12.29 -7.08 -2.34
CA GLY A 35 12.78 -5.75 -2.69
C GLY A 35 12.08 -5.08 -3.86
N THR A 36 11.11 -5.74 -4.46
CA THR A 36 10.34 -5.15 -5.56
C THR A 36 9.47 -4.02 -5.05
N VAL A 37 9.65 -2.82 -5.59
CA VAL A 37 8.80 -1.67 -5.24
C VAL A 37 7.48 -1.80 -5.99
N PHE A 38 6.38 -1.83 -5.25
CA PHE A 38 5.05 -1.93 -5.87
C PHE A 38 4.32 -0.59 -5.84
N ASP A 39 4.70 0.31 -4.97
CA ASP A 39 4.08 1.64 -4.89
C ASP A 39 4.99 2.58 -4.10
N THR A 40 4.89 3.88 -4.39
CA THR A 40 5.63 4.89 -3.65
C THR A 40 5.03 6.25 -3.91
N SER A 41 5.14 7.14 -2.93
CA SER A 41 4.77 8.55 -3.10
C SER A 41 5.95 9.38 -3.61
N VAL A 42 7.15 8.80 -3.67
CA VAL A 42 8.37 9.51 -4.01
C VAL A 42 8.70 9.30 -5.49
N LYS A 43 8.70 10.38 -6.26
CA LYS A 43 8.96 10.32 -7.69
C LYS A 43 10.28 9.64 -8.03
N GLU A 44 11.33 10.01 -7.33
CA GLU A 44 12.67 9.47 -7.59
C GLU A 44 12.73 7.98 -7.36
N ALA A 45 12.05 7.49 -6.35
CA ALA A 45 11.98 6.06 -6.07
C ALA A 45 11.21 5.33 -7.16
N ALA A 46 10.15 5.94 -7.68
CA ALA A 46 9.38 5.35 -8.78
C ALA A 46 10.22 5.25 -10.05
N VAL A 47 10.99 6.28 -10.34
CA VAL A 47 11.87 6.28 -11.52
C VAL A 47 12.91 5.16 -11.39
N GLU A 48 13.54 5.03 -10.25
CA GLU A 48 14.54 4.00 -10.03
C GLU A 48 13.96 2.60 -10.11
N ALA A 49 12.72 2.43 -9.67
CA ALA A 49 12.05 1.13 -9.66
C ALA A 49 11.42 0.79 -11.01
N GLY A 50 11.37 1.75 -11.93
CA GLY A 50 10.73 1.54 -13.22
C GLY A 50 9.21 1.59 -13.16
N THR A 51 8.64 2.14 -12.09
CA THR A 51 7.20 2.25 -11.90
C THR A 51 6.68 3.67 -12.10
N PHE A 52 7.52 4.57 -12.56
CA PHE A 52 7.16 5.97 -12.75
C PHE A 52 5.98 6.13 -13.72
N ASN A 53 5.01 6.94 -13.30
CA ASN A 53 3.84 7.26 -14.13
C ASN A 53 3.71 8.77 -14.22
N GLU A 54 3.83 9.31 -15.42
CA GLU A 54 3.75 10.74 -15.67
C GLU A 54 2.40 11.35 -15.29
N GLN A 55 1.37 10.55 -15.26
CA GLN A 55 0.02 11.02 -14.96
C GLN A 55 -0.27 11.06 -13.47
N ARG A 56 0.64 10.54 -12.66
CA ARG A 56 0.48 10.53 -11.22
C ARG A 56 1.21 11.72 -10.60
N ASN A 57 0.56 12.39 -9.65
CA ASN A 57 1.22 13.39 -8.82
C ASN A 57 1.97 12.69 -7.70
N TYR A 58 3.28 12.90 -7.66
CA TYR A 58 4.09 12.33 -6.59
C TYR A 58 4.20 13.37 -5.47
N GLU A 59 3.44 13.15 -4.44
CA GLU A 59 3.39 14.02 -3.29
C GLU A 59 3.13 13.18 -2.04
N PRO A 60 3.42 13.70 -0.84
CA PRO A 60 3.16 12.95 0.37
C PRO A 60 1.71 12.53 0.48
N LEU A 61 1.51 11.33 1.00
CA LEU A 61 0.18 10.79 1.22
C LEU A 61 -0.40 11.38 2.49
N SER A 62 -1.61 11.93 2.40
CA SER A 62 -2.30 12.49 3.56
C SER A 62 -3.46 11.59 3.97
N PHE A 63 -3.57 11.31 5.25
CA PHE A 63 -4.68 10.51 5.76
C PHE A 63 -4.89 10.80 7.25
N THR A 64 -6.04 10.35 7.77
CA THR A 64 -6.35 10.48 9.19
C THR A 64 -6.06 9.15 9.86
N VAL A 65 -5.20 9.18 10.88
CA VAL A 65 -4.76 7.97 11.59
C VAL A 65 -5.94 7.36 12.34
N GLY A 66 -6.12 6.06 12.15
CA GLY A 66 -7.19 5.34 12.83
C GLY A 66 -8.54 5.40 12.15
N ALA A 67 -8.66 6.14 11.04
CA ALA A 67 -9.93 6.28 10.33
C ALA A 67 -10.24 5.13 9.38
N GLY A 68 -9.32 4.20 9.22
CA GLY A 68 -9.53 3.06 8.32
C GLY A 68 -9.35 3.39 6.85
N GLN A 69 -8.71 4.50 6.54
CA GLN A 69 -8.47 4.90 5.15
C GLN A 69 -7.34 4.13 4.50
N MET A 70 -6.46 3.56 5.31
CA MET A 70 -5.30 2.80 4.86
C MET A 70 -5.39 1.37 5.37
N ILE A 71 -4.54 0.49 4.84
CA ILE A 71 -4.46 -0.86 5.39
C ILE A 71 -4.07 -0.79 6.87
N LYS A 72 -4.58 -1.73 7.65
CA LYS A 72 -4.46 -1.68 9.10
C LYS A 72 -3.04 -1.50 9.60
N GLY A 73 -2.11 -2.27 9.08
CA GLY A 73 -0.72 -2.21 9.53
C GLY A 73 -0.07 -0.86 9.25
N PHE A 74 -0.46 -0.21 8.16
CA PHE A 74 0.03 1.13 7.82
C PHE A 74 -0.60 2.17 8.74
N ASP A 75 -1.91 2.09 8.90
CA ASP A 75 -2.69 3.04 9.70
C ASP A 75 -2.21 3.08 11.15
N THR A 76 -1.96 1.92 11.76
CA THR A 76 -1.46 1.85 13.13
C THR A 76 0.05 1.99 13.22
N GLY A 77 0.76 1.67 12.15
CA GLY A 77 2.23 1.69 12.15
C GLY A 77 2.84 3.07 12.29
N VAL A 78 2.11 4.11 11.87
CA VAL A 78 2.62 5.48 11.96
C VAL A 78 2.41 6.09 13.34
N VAL A 79 1.60 5.47 14.19
CA VAL A 79 1.37 5.95 15.55
C VAL A 79 2.70 5.92 16.30
N GLY A 80 3.02 7.02 16.98
CA GLY A 80 4.27 7.14 17.72
C GLY A 80 5.42 7.73 16.93
N MET A 81 5.23 8.02 15.65
CA MET A 81 6.28 8.64 14.84
C MET A 81 6.36 10.14 15.09
N LYS A 82 7.53 10.68 14.83
CA LYS A 82 7.78 12.12 14.91
C LYS A 82 8.05 12.67 13.52
N VAL A 83 7.78 13.95 13.34
CA VAL A 83 8.07 14.62 12.05
C VAL A 83 9.55 14.46 11.72
N GLY A 84 9.83 14.02 10.50
CA GLY A 84 11.18 13.76 10.03
C GLY A 84 11.70 12.38 10.34
N GLU A 85 10.97 11.60 11.11
CA GLU A 85 11.37 10.23 11.43
C GLU A 85 11.04 9.29 10.28
N GLU A 86 11.96 8.38 10.01
CA GLU A 86 11.72 7.31 9.04
C GLU A 86 11.53 6.01 9.81
N LYS A 87 10.55 5.24 9.42
CA LYS A 87 10.24 3.96 10.04
C LYS A 87 9.96 2.93 8.98
N THR A 88 10.46 1.72 9.19
CA THR A 88 10.16 0.59 8.32
C THR A 88 9.08 -0.24 8.95
N LEU A 89 7.98 -0.42 8.23
CA LEU A 89 6.84 -1.21 8.69
C LEU A 89 6.81 -2.51 7.91
N SER A 90 6.81 -3.63 8.62
CA SER A 90 6.61 -4.95 8.01
C SER A 90 5.18 -5.34 8.34
N ILE A 91 4.35 -5.45 7.30
CA ILE A 91 2.92 -5.65 7.47
C ILE A 91 2.56 -7.03 6.94
N PRO A 92 2.13 -7.95 7.82
CA PRO A 92 1.75 -9.29 7.37
C PRO A 92 0.45 -9.25 6.57
N PRO A 93 0.17 -10.29 5.78
CA PRO A 93 -1.02 -10.30 4.92
C PRO A 93 -2.33 -10.01 5.64
N GLU A 94 -2.50 -10.53 6.84
CA GLU A 94 -3.74 -10.34 7.59
C GLU A 94 -3.98 -8.89 8.01
N GLU A 95 -2.95 -8.07 8.00
CA GLU A 95 -3.07 -6.64 8.29
C GLU A 95 -2.89 -5.79 7.03
N ALA A 96 -2.70 -6.42 5.89
CA ALA A 96 -2.53 -5.76 4.60
C ALA A 96 -3.72 -6.10 3.70
N TYR A 97 -3.49 -6.85 2.63
CA TYR A 97 -4.55 -7.17 1.66
C TYR A 97 -5.16 -8.56 1.88
N GLY A 98 -4.90 -9.13 3.04
CA GLY A 98 -5.48 -10.42 3.38
C GLY A 98 -4.66 -11.59 2.88
N GLU A 99 -4.98 -12.75 3.39
CA GLU A 99 -4.29 -13.97 2.99
C GLU A 99 -4.80 -14.46 1.63
N TYR A 100 -3.94 -15.17 0.93
CA TYR A 100 -4.34 -15.79 -0.33
C TYR A 100 -5.39 -16.86 -0.04
N SER A 101 -6.46 -16.88 -0.83
CA SER A 101 -7.50 -17.88 -0.71
C SER A 101 -7.60 -18.71 -2.00
N GLU A 102 -7.44 -20.02 -1.88
CA GLU A 102 -7.57 -20.90 -3.03
C GLU A 102 -8.98 -20.88 -3.58
N GLU A 103 -9.95 -20.57 -2.73
CA GLU A 103 -11.35 -20.49 -3.14
C GLU A 103 -11.62 -19.37 -4.14
N LEU A 104 -10.75 -18.36 -4.17
CA LEU A 104 -10.87 -17.27 -5.12
C LEU A 104 -10.20 -17.56 -6.45
N ALA A 105 -9.51 -18.67 -6.58
CA ALA A 105 -8.98 -19.14 -7.86
C ALA A 105 -10.04 -20.03 -8.48
N LYS A 106 -10.69 -19.55 -9.53
CA LYS A 106 -11.85 -20.26 -10.14
C LYS A 106 -11.47 -20.88 -11.46
N GLU A 107 -11.90 -22.13 -11.65
CA GLU A 107 -11.73 -22.81 -12.91
C GLU A 107 -12.94 -22.50 -13.79
N ILE A 108 -12.71 -22.01 -14.99
CA ILE A 108 -13.76 -21.59 -15.91
C ILE A 108 -13.64 -22.36 -17.21
N PRO A 109 -14.72 -22.98 -17.71
CA PRO A 109 -14.69 -23.68 -18.98
C PRO A 109 -14.43 -22.72 -20.14
N LEU A 110 -13.56 -23.13 -21.07
CA LEU A 110 -13.29 -22.34 -22.27
C LEU A 110 -14.54 -22.14 -23.12
N SER A 111 -15.50 -23.05 -23.00
CA SER A 111 -16.72 -23.00 -23.80
C SER A 111 -17.65 -21.84 -23.43
N VAL A 112 -17.47 -21.23 -22.25
CA VAL A 112 -18.35 -20.15 -21.81
C VAL A 112 -17.82 -18.76 -22.18
N VAL A 113 -16.62 -18.68 -22.76
CA VAL A 113 -16.05 -17.41 -23.18
C VAL A 113 -15.86 -17.41 -24.68
N ASP A 114 -15.94 -16.23 -25.27
CA ASP A 114 -15.79 -16.04 -26.71
C ASP A 114 -14.43 -15.46 -27.11
N PHE A 115 -13.48 -15.46 -26.21
CA PHE A 115 -12.13 -14.99 -26.46
C PHE A 115 -11.14 -16.08 -26.04
N LYS A 116 -9.89 -15.91 -26.43
CA LYS A 116 -8.83 -16.82 -26.07
C LYS A 116 -8.10 -16.34 -24.82
N PRO A 117 -8.28 -17.03 -23.67
CA PRO A 117 -7.58 -16.62 -22.46
C PRO A 117 -6.07 -16.83 -22.60
N GLU A 118 -5.31 -15.89 -22.05
CA GLU A 118 -3.86 -16.01 -21.98
C GLU A 118 -3.42 -15.68 -20.56
N ILE A 119 -2.37 -16.35 -20.10
CA ILE A 119 -1.83 -16.12 -18.76
C ILE A 119 -1.42 -14.67 -18.63
N GLY A 120 -1.85 -14.03 -17.52
CA GLY A 120 -1.54 -12.64 -17.25
C GLY A 120 -2.62 -11.65 -17.65
N ILE A 121 -3.61 -12.08 -18.44
CA ILE A 121 -4.72 -11.21 -18.80
C ILE A 121 -5.61 -10.96 -17.59
N GLN A 122 -6.03 -9.73 -17.43
CA GLN A 122 -6.99 -9.38 -16.39
C GLN A 122 -8.39 -9.38 -16.94
N LEU A 123 -9.31 -9.98 -16.20
CA LEU A 123 -10.71 -10.06 -16.55
C LEU A 123 -11.57 -9.40 -15.48
N MET A 124 -12.72 -8.90 -15.90
CA MET A 124 -13.66 -8.31 -14.97
C MET A 124 -15.00 -9.01 -15.14
N THR A 125 -15.61 -9.38 -14.02
CA THR A 125 -16.93 -10.01 -14.04
C THR A 125 -18.03 -8.95 -14.12
N ASP A 126 -19.26 -9.39 -14.39
CA ASP A 126 -20.40 -8.49 -14.47
C ASP A 126 -20.66 -7.74 -13.17
N ASN A 127 -20.30 -8.32 -12.05
CA ASN A 127 -20.47 -7.68 -10.73
C ASN A 127 -19.26 -6.84 -10.31
N GLY A 128 -18.31 -6.64 -11.23
CA GLY A 128 -17.18 -5.77 -10.97
C GLY A 128 -15.96 -6.44 -10.32
N ALA A 129 -16.00 -7.76 -10.12
CA ALA A 129 -14.84 -8.46 -9.57
C ALA A 129 -13.75 -8.57 -10.62
N ARG A 130 -12.50 -8.31 -10.22
CA ARG A 130 -11.36 -8.36 -11.11
C ARG A 130 -10.51 -9.58 -10.82
N GLY A 131 -10.13 -10.30 -11.85
CA GLY A 131 -9.28 -11.48 -11.71
C GLY A 131 -8.20 -11.52 -12.76
N THR A 132 -7.20 -12.36 -12.53
CA THR A 132 -6.07 -12.54 -13.44
C THR A 132 -6.03 -13.99 -13.87
N VAL A 133 -5.85 -14.25 -15.17
CA VAL A 133 -5.69 -15.59 -15.67
C VAL A 133 -4.31 -16.11 -15.25
N THR A 134 -4.31 -17.22 -14.51
CA THR A 134 -3.07 -17.81 -13.99
C THR A 134 -2.71 -19.12 -14.66
N SER A 135 -3.68 -19.76 -15.32
CA SER A 135 -3.46 -21.04 -15.98
C SER A 135 -4.44 -21.21 -17.13
N VAL A 136 -3.99 -21.82 -18.22
CA VAL A 136 -4.84 -22.12 -19.38
C VAL A 136 -4.62 -23.56 -19.74
N GLY A 137 -5.70 -24.35 -19.68
CA GLY A 137 -5.68 -25.75 -20.06
C GLY A 137 -6.38 -25.99 -21.38
N ALA A 138 -6.58 -27.26 -21.73
CA ALA A 138 -7.23 -27.63 -22.97
C ALA A 138 -8.73 -27.36 -22.96
N GLU A 139 -9.36 -27.47 -21.81
CA GLU A 139 -10.81 -27.31 -21.69
C GLU A 139 -11.24 -26.19 -20.75
N ASN A 140 -10.36 -25.84 -19.81
CA ASN A 140 -10.65 -24.83 -18.79
C ASN A 140 -9.48 -23.91 -18.61
N PHE A 141 -9.74 -22.74 -18.02
CA PHE A 141 -8.69 -21.86 -17.58
C PHE A 141 -9.00 -21.41 -16.15
N VAL A 142 -7.97 -20.93 -15.43
CA VAL A 142 -8.13 -20.52 -14.04
C VAL A 142 -7.99 -19.00 -13.96
N VAL A 143 -8.97 -18.38 -13.30
CA VAL A 143 -8.93 -16.95 -13.00
C VAL A 143 -8.79 -16.80 -11.49
N ASP A 144 -7.76 -16.09 -11.08
CA ASP A 144 -7.48 -15.84 -9.67
C ASP A 144 -8.04 -14.46 -9.31
N PHE A 145 -9.04 -14.45 -8.44
CA PHE A 145 -9.69 -13.22 -7.98
C PHE A 145 -9.10 -12.67 -6.69
N ASN A 146 -8.00 -13.24 -6.21
CA ASN A 146 -7.29 -12.66 -5.08
C ASN A 146 -6.70 -11.31 -5.47
N HIS A 147 -6.60 -10.41 -4.49
CA HIS A 147 -5.84 -9.20 -4.70
C HIS A 147 -4.41 -9.59 -5.05
N GLU A 148 -3.79 -8.85 -5.96
CA GLU A 148 -2.44 -9.21 -6.41
C GLU A 148 -1.40 -9.23 -5.29
N LEU A 149 -1.66 -8.51 -4.20
CA LEU A 149 -0.80 -8.48 -3.03
C LEU A 149 -1.30 -9.37 -1.89
N ALA A 150 -2.37 -10.14 -2.12
CA ALA A 150 -2.88 -11.06 -1.11
C ALA A 150 -1.83 -12.14 -0.82
N GLY A 151 -1.74 -12.51 0.45
CA GLY A 151 -0.76 -13.50 0.89
C GLY A 151 0.66 -13.01 0.96
N LYS A 152 0.87 -11.72 0.74
CA LYS A 152 2.21 -11.14 0.75
C LYS A 152 2.42 -10.22 1.93
N THR A 153 3.60 -10.31 2.52
CA THR A 153 4.03 -9.35 3.54
C THR A 153 4.53 -8.12 2.82
N LEU A 154 4.05 -6.96 3.23
CA LEU A 154 4.42 -5.69 2.63
C LEU A 154 5.39 -4.95 3.53
N ILE A 155 6.39 -4.33 2.93
CA ILE A 155 7.38 -3.55 3.67
C ILE A 155 7.26 -2.11 3.21
N PHE A 156 6.90 -1.23 4.14
CA PHE A 156 6.79 0.19 3.85
C PHE A 156 7.88 0.95 4.59
N ARG A 157 8.65 1.71 3.85
CA ARG A 157 9.55 2.70 4.46
C ARG A 157 8.80 4.02 4.45
N VAL A 158 8.48 4.52 5.63
CA VAL A 158 7.60 5.65 5.82
C VAL A 158 8.38 6.78 6.48
N THR A 159 8.30 7.97 5.91
CA THR A 159 8.88 9.17 6.50
C THR A 159 7.75 10.13 6.82
N LEU A 160 7.63 10.53 8.08
CA LEU A 160 6.58 11.45 8.48
C LEU A 160 6.97 12.87 8.07
N VAL A 161 6.15 13.49 7.24
CA VAL A 161 6.40 14.82 6.72
C VAL A 161 5.73 15.90 7.56
N ALA A 162 4.48 15.65 7.96
CA ALA A 162 3.71 16.65 8.71
C ALA A 162 2.62 15.99 9.55
N VAL A 163 2.23 16.68 10.60
CA VAL A 163 1.13 16.24 11.49
C VAL A 163 0.18 17.42 11.68
N ASN A 164 -1.12 17.16 11.45
CA ASN A 164 -2.18 18.15 11.67
C ASN A 164 -2.01 19.47 10.93
N GLU A 165 -1.40 19.42 9.77
CA GLU A 165 -1.32 20.60 8.93
C GLU A 165 -2.57 20.71 8.08
N ALA A 166 -3.09 21.91 7.97
CA ALA A 166 -4.29 22.17 7.19
C ALA A 166 -3.99 22.21 5.68
#